data_c373cfdb4956b487ad836e621ccb97d5
#
_entry.id   c373cfdb4956b487ad836e621ccb97d5
#
_cell.length_a   1.000
_cell.length_b   1.000
_cell.length_c   1.000
_cell.angle_alpha   90.00
_cell.angle_beta   90.00
_cell.angle_gamma   90.00
#
_symmetry.space_group_name_H-M   'P 1'
#
loop_
_entity.id
_entity.type
_entity.pdbx_description
1 polymer ?
#
loop_
_entity_poly.entity_id
_entity_poly.type
_entity_poly.pdbx_seq_one_letter_code
_entity_poly.pdbx_strand_id
1 'polypeptide(L)'
;MSDFSDQDIAAIYRVIGLRRDMRHFLPDPLDEALIQRLLGAAHLAPSVGFMQPWRFIRVRSREVRNQIHALVEAERKETAHALGEREEEFMRLKVEGIRECAEVLVVALTHDREQHIFGRRTMPEMDLASVACAIQNLWLVARAEGVGMGWVSLFDPESLAQLLGMPAGSRPVAVLCLGRVPEFYRRPMLEDTEWAQRMDLGSLVQII
;
A
#
# COMPACT_ATOMS: atom_id res chain seq x y z
N MET A 1 13.51 -16.54 27.31
CA MET A 1 14.32 -16.84 26.10
C MET A 1 13.47 -16.45 24.92
N SER A 2 14.07 -15.88 23.88
CA SER A 2 13.35 -15.58 22.63
C SER A 2 13.01 -16.89 21.91
N ASP A 3 11.78 -16.99 21.37
CA ASP A 3 11.37 -18.14 20.54
C ASP A 3 11.98 -18.05 19.12
N PHE A 4 12.73 -16.98 18.83
CA PHE A 4 13.35 -16.70 17.53
C PHE A 4 14.88 -16.82 17.62
N SER A 5 15.47 -17.46 16.61
CA SER A 5 16.93 -17.51 16.44
C SER A 5 17.49 -16.15 15.99
N ASP A 6 18.79 -15.93 16.14
CA ASP A 6 19.47 -14.72 15.63
C ASP A 6 19.28 -14.57 14.09
N GLN A 7 19.16 -15.68 13.36
CA GLN A 7 18.90 -15.67 11.92
C GLN A 7 17.50 -15.16 11.62
N ASP A 8 16.49 -15.56 12.39
CA ASP A 8 15.10 -15.08 12.25
C ASP A 8 15.03 -13.58 12.53
N ILE A 9 15.69 -13.13 13.60
CA ILE A 9 15.76 -11.72 13.94
C ILE A 9 16.44 -10.92 12.83
N ALA A 10 17.58 -11.37 12.33
CA ALA A 10 18.29 -10.74 11.22
C ALA A 10 17.45 -10.69 9.94
N ALA A 11 16.67 -11.72 9.64
CA ALA A 11 15.78 -11.78 8.48
C ALA A 11 14.69 -10.70 8.56
N ILE A 12 14.10 -10.46 9.75
CA ILE A 12 13.08 -9.42 9.95
C ILE A 12 13.68 -8.03 9.68
N TYR A 13 14.80 -7.69 10.28
CA TYR A 13 15.46 -6.40 10.04
C TYR A 13 15.85 -6.22 8.57
N ARG A 14 16.34 -7.29 7.94
CA ARG A 14 16.72 -7.28 6.53
C ARG A 14 15.54 -6.99 5.62
N VAL A 15 14.40 -7.63 5.78
CA VAL A 15 13.22 -7.39 4.93
C VAL A 15 12.67 -5.99 5.13
N ILE A 16 12.61 -5.49 6.37
CA ILE A 16 12.19 -4.11 6.67
C ILE A 16 13.13 -3.11 5.96
N GLY A 17 14.44 -3.30 6.08
CA GLY A 17 15.45 -2.42 5.48
C GLY A 17 15.47 -2.46 3.95
N LEU A 18 15.10 -3.58 3.33
CA LEU A 18 15.12 -3.79 1.88
C LEU A 18 13.76 -3.59 1.18
N ARG A 19 12.67 -3.37 1.92
CA ARG A 19 11.37 -3.08 1.33
C ARG A 19 11.42 -1.74 0.59
N ARG A 20 10.89 -1.72 -0.62
CA ARG A 20 10.80 -0.52 -1.47
C ARG A 20 9.39 -0.39 -2.06
N ASP A 21 8.98 0.83 -2.30
CA ASP A 21 7.76 1.16 -3.03
C ASP A 21 8.08 1.10 -4.54
N MET A 22 7.63 0.02 -5.19
CA MET A 22 8.01 -0.29 -6.58
C MET A 22 7.00 0.30 -7.55
N ARG A 23 7.50 0.78 -8.70
CA ARG A 23 6.67 1.38 -9.77
C ARG A 23 6.88 0.74 -11.14
N HIS A 24 7.95 -0.04 -11.31
CA HIS A 24 8.26 -0.72 -12.55
C HIS A 24 8.10 -2.22 -12.34
N PHE A 25 7.25 -2.85 -13.17
CA PHE A 25 6.90 -4.25 -13.04
C PHE A 25 7.17 -4.99 -14.35
N LEU A 26 7.45 -6.28 -14.23
CA LEU A 26 7.46 -7.23 -15.33
C LEU A 26 6.04 -7.77 -15.55
N PRO A 27 5.69 -8.16 -16.79
CA PRO A 27 4.34 -8.63 -17.10
C PRO A 27 4.06 -10.07 -16.62
N ASP A 28 5.05 -10.72 -16.00
CA ASP A 28 4.96 -12.12 -15.57
C ASP A 28 3.86 -12.29 -14.52
N PRO A 29 2.97 -13.28 -14.67
CA PRO A 29 1.90 -13.53 -13.72
C PRO A 29 2.47 -14.00 -12.37
N LEU A 30 1.73 -13.74 -11.32
CA LEU A 30 1.99 -14.30 -9.99
C LEU A 30 1.16 -15.57 -9.80
N ASP A 31 1.78 -16.58 -9.16
CA ASP A 31 1.10 -17.80 -8.78
C ASP A 31 -0.01 -17.52 -7.76
N GLU A 32 -1.17 -18.18 -7.93
CA GLU A 32 -2.32 -18.01 -7.04
C GLU A 32 -1.99 -18.40 -5.60
N ALA A 33 -1.20 -19.46 -5.39
CA ALA A 33 -0.77 -19.87 -4.06
C ALA A 33 0.11 -18.77 -3.38
N LEU A 34 0.94 -18.07 -4.15
CA LEU A 34 1.71 -16.93 -3.65
C LEU A 34 0.77 -15.79 -3.22
N ILE A 35 -0.21 -15.44 -4.05
CA ILE A 35 -1.18 -14.39 -3.71
C ILE A 35 -1.95 -14.74 -2.43
N GLN A 36 -2.35 -16.00 -2.25
CA GLN A 36 -3.02 -16.45 -1.04
C GLN A 36 -2.11 -16.33 0.21
N ARG A 37 -0.81 -16.64 0.09
CA ARG A 37 0.14 -16.42 1.20
C ARG A 37 0.28 -14.94 1.55
N LEU A 38 0.34 -14.05 0.55
CA LEU A 38 0.41 -12.61 0.76
C LEU A 38 -0.84 -12.08 1.48
N LEU A 39 -2.03 -12.50 1.04
CA LEU A 39 -3.29 -12.12 1.67
C LEU A 39 -3.40 -12.70 3.09
N GLY A 40 -2.93 -13.94 3.30
CA GLY A 40 -2.85 -14.56 4.62
C GLY A 40 -1.99 -13.75 5.59
N ALA A 41 -0.82 -13.30 5.15
CA ALA A 41 0.05 -12.43 5.95
C ALA A 41 -0.61 -11.09 6.30
N ALA A 42 -1.31 -10.48 5.36
CA ALA A 42 -2.10 -9.28 5.62
C ALA A 42 -3.17 -9.52 6.70
N HIS A 43 -3.86 -10.66 6.61
CA HIS A 43 -4.93 -10.99 7.55
C HIS A 43 -4.44 -11.27 8.98
N LEU A 44 -3.18 -11.62 9.16
CA LEU A 44 -2.55 -11.79 10.48
C LEU A 44 -2.20 -10.45 11.18
N ALA A 45 -2.48 -9.32 10.56
CA ALA A 45 -2.22 -8.02 11.19
C ALA A 45 -3.08 -7.80 12.44
N PRO A 46 -2.55 -7.07 13.43
CA PRO A 46 -3.37 -6.62 14.55
C PRO A 46 -4.44 -5.62 14.06
N SER A 47 -5.55 -5.56 14.78
CA SER A 47 -6.59 -4.57 14.49
C SER A 47 -7.25 -4.06 15.76
N VAL A 48 -7.67 -2.82 15.73
CA VAL A 48 -8.40 -2.18 16.83
C VAL A 48 -9.62 -3.02 17.21
N GLY A 49 -9.78 -3.33 18.49
CA GLY A 49 -10.89 -4.15 18.98
C GLY A 49 -11.07 -5.49 18.23
N PHE A 50 -10.01 -6.03 17.63
CA PHE A 50 -10.04 -7.23 16.77
C PHE A 50 -11.04 -7.13 15.59
N MET A 51 -11.25 -5.91 15.10
CA MET A 51 -12.28 -5.55 14.13
C MET A 51 -12.03 -6.11 12.72
N GLN A 52 -10.77 -6.26 12.30
CA GLN A 52 -10.36 -6.70 10.96
C GLN A 52 -11.08 -5.90 9.84
N PRO A 53 -10.89 -4.57 9.82
CA PRO A 53 -11.69 -3.66 9.00
C PRO A 53 -11.37 -3.69 7.51
N TRP A 54 -10.43 -4.49 7.09
CA TRP A 54 -9.96 -4.57 5.71
C TRP A 54 -10.85 -5.41 4.81
N ARG A 55 -10.97 -4.97 3.55
CA ARG A 55 -11.48 -5.76 2.42
C ARG A 55 -10.46 -5.68 1.30
N PHE A 56 -10.20 -6.84 0.69
CA PHE A 56 -9.26 -6.98 -0.41
C PHE A 56 -10.04 -7.28 -1.69
N ILE A 57 -9.95 -6.37 -2.68
CA ILE A 57 -10.64 -6.50 -3.95
C ILE A 57 -9.58 -6.69 -5.03
N ARG A 58 -9.54 -7.88 -5.63
CA ARG A 58 -8.63 -8.23 -6.72
C ARG A 58 -9.22 -7.77 -8.04
N VAL A 59 -8.52 -6.89 -8.74
CA VAL A 59 -8.96 -6.32 -10.01
C VAL A 59 -8.31 -7.08 -11.16
N ARG A 60 -9.02 -8.06 -11.70
CA ARG A 60 -8.56 -8.90 -12.84
C ARG A 60 -8.94 -8.31 -14.20
N SER A 61 -10.05 -7.57 -14.28
CA SER A 61 -10.50 -6.93 -15.52
C SER A 61 -9.54 -5.83 -15.97
N ARG A 62 -9.03 -5.97 -17.20
CA ARG A 62 -8.18 -4.95 -17.83
C ARG A 62 -8.92 -3.63 -18.02
N GLU A 63 -10.22 -3.69 -18.32
CA GLU A 63 -11.08 -2.53 -18.45
C GLU A 63 -11.14 -1.75 -17.12
N VAL A 64 -11.43 -2.44 -16.01
CA VAL A 64 -11.48 -1.82 -14.68
C VAL A 64 -10.11 -1.25 -14.27
N ARG A 65 -8.99 -1.95 -14.57
CA ARG A 65 -7.65 -1.41 -14.34
C ARG A 65 -7.40 -0.11 -15.08
N ASN A 66 -7.86 -0.01 -16.35
CA ASN A 66 -7.74 1.21 -17.13
C ASN A 66 -8.59 2.36 -16.55
N GLN A 67 -9.77 2.06 -16.03
CA GLN A 67 -10.62 3.04 -15.36
C GLN A 67 -9.99 3.53 -14.04
N ILE A 68 -9.43 2.61 -13.23
CA ILE A 68 -8.66 2.98 -12.02
C ILE A 68 -7.46 3.86 -12.39
N HIS A 69 -6.71 3.49 -13.43
CA HIS A 69 -5.59 4.30 -13.91
C HIS A 69 -6.05 5.71 -14.32
N ALA A 70 -7.21 5.83 -15.00
CA ALA A 70 -7.75 7.15 -15.37
C ALA A 70 -8.09 8.01 -14.13
N LEU A 71 -8.64 7.42 -13.06
CA LEU A 71 -8.87 8.12 -11.80
C LEU A 71 -7.55 8.59 -11.16
N VAL A 72 -6.52 7.74 -11.20
CA VAL A 72 -5.19 8.09 -10.68
C VAL A 72 -4.55 9.23 -11.48
N GLU A 73 -4.65 9.20 -12.81
CA GLU A 73 -4.11 10.27 -13.66
C GLU A 73 -4.88 11.58 -13.53
N ALA A 74 -6.19 11.54 -13.26
CA ALA A 74 -6.95 12.73 -12.94
C ALA A 74 -6.45 13.37 -11.65
N GLU A 75 -6.37 12.61 -10.55
CA GLU A 75 -5.88 13.08 -9.25
C GLU A 75 -4.40 13.52 -9.30
N ARG A 76 -3.58 12.84 -10.12
CA ARG A 76 -2.18 13.23 -10.34
C ARG A 76 -2.07 14.65 -10.90
N LYS A 77 -2.94 15.04 -11.82
CA LYS A 77 -2.96 16.39 -12.40
C LYS A 77 -3.39 17.44 -11.38
N GLU A 78 -4.44 17.14 -10.61
CA GLU A 78 -4.90 18.03 -9.53
C GLU A 78 -3.83 18.20 -8.46
N THR A 79 -3.17 17.11 -8.06
CA THR A 79 -2.03 17.15 -7.13
C THR A 79 -0.87 17.95 -7.69
N ALA A 80 -0.52 17.79 -8.97
CA ALA A 80 0.52 18.54 -9.64
C ALA A 80 0.23 20.04 -9.60
N HIS A 81 -0.99 20.42 -9.97
CA HIS A 81 -1.45 21.80 -9.93
C HIS A 81 -1.39 22.40 -8.51
N ALA A 82 -1.80 21.63 -7.51
CA ALA A 82 -1.73 22.05 -6.10
C ALA A 82 -0.30 22.23 -5.58
N LEU A 83 0.70 21.58 -6.18
CA LEU A 83 2.12 21.69 -5.83
C LEU A 83 2.79 22.96 -6.38
N GLY A 84 2.15 23.70 -7.29
CA GLY A 84 2.62 24.96 -7.82
C GLY A 84 4.02 24.87 -8.46
N GLU A 85 5.01 25.50 -7.88
CA GLU A 85 6.38 25.55 -8.43
C GLU A 85 7.03 24.16 -8.61
N ARG A 86 6.54 23.14 -7.90
CA ARG A 86 7.02 21.75 -8.01
C ARG A 86 6.20 20.86 -8.97
N GLU A 87 5.27 21.45 -9.71
CA GLU A 87 4.39 20.72 -10.66
C GLU A 87 5.19 19.90 -11.67
N GLU A 88 6.15 20.51 -12.36
CA GLU A 88 6.97 19.80 -13.34
C GLU A 88 7.82 18.69 -12.73
N GLU A 89 8.39 18.92 -11.56
CA GLU A 89 9.17 17.93 -10.82
C GLU A 89 8.29 16.71 -10.47
N PHE A 90 7.10 16.95 -9.93
CA PHE A 90 6.13 15.90 -9.60
C PHE A 90 5.69 15.11 -10.83
N MET A 91 5.42 15.78 -11.95
CA MET A 91 4.98 15.13 -13.19
C MET A 91 6.05 14.24 -13.83
N ARG A 92 7.33 14.37 -13.45
CA ARG A 92 8.41 13.47 -13.86
C ARG A 92 8.44 12.16 -13.06
N LEU A 93 7.82 12.13 -11.88
CA LEU A 93 7.78 10.93 -11.04
C LEU A 93 6.86 9.87 -11.64
N LYS A 94 7.29 8.61 -11.65
CA LYS A 94 6.39 7.48 -11.92
C LYS A 94 5.68 7.11 -10.61
N VAL A 95 4.39 7.43 -10.53
CA VAL A 95 3.60 7.30 -9.28
C VAL A 95 2.78 6.02 -9.18
N GLU A 96 2.68 5.24 -10.27
CA GLU A 96 1.85 4.04 -10.31
C GLU A 96 2.46 2.94 -11.22
N GLY A 97 1.87 1.77 -11.23
CA GLY A 97 2.24 0.62 -12.08
C GLY A 97 1.02 -0.26 -12.39
N ILE A 98 -0.17 0.34 -12.43
CA ILE A 98 -1.47 -0.35 -12.50
C ILE A 98 -1.62 -1.18 -13.77
N ARG A 99 -1.08 -0.68 -14.88
CA ARG A 99 -1.21 -1.35 -16.20
C ARG A 99 -0.16 -2.44 -16.40
N GLU A 100 1.01 -2.31 -15.77
CA GLU A 100 2.16 -3.19 -15.97
C GLU A 100 2.22 -4.34 -14.96
N CYS A 101 1.71 -4.13 -13.73
CA CYS A 101 1.82 -5.13 -12.67
C CYS A 101 0.96 -6.38 -12.94
N ALA A 102 1.38 -7.51 -12.38
CA ALA A 102 0.67 -8.79 -12.51
C ALA A 102 -0.69 -8.75 -11.80
N GLU A 103 -0.74 -8.20 -10.59
CA GLU A 103 -1.96 -8.15 -9.77
C GLU A 103 -2.22 -6.73 -9.30
N VAL A 104 -3.47 -6.27 -9.43
CA VAL A 104 -3.98 -5.05 -8.81
C VAL A 104 -4.91 -5.43 -7.68
N LEU A 105 -4.58 -4.97 -6.48
CA LEU A 105 -5.34 -5.23 -5.27
C LEU A 105 -5.80 -3.90 -4.66
N VAL A 106 -7.11 -3.64 -4.66
CA VAL A 106 -7.65 -2.49 -3.93
C VAL A 106 -7.94 -2.92 -2.50
N VAL A 107 -7.36 -2.18 -1.55
CA VAL A 107 -7.62 -2.38 -0.13
C VAL A 107 -8.56 -1.29 0.36
N ALA A 108 -9.61 -1.70 1.04
CA ALA A 108 -10.63 -0.79 1.52
C ALA A 108 -11.00 -1.07 2.98
N LEU A 109 -11.46 -0.03 3.66
CA LEU A 109 -12.20 -0.14 4.90
C LEU A 109 -13.59 -0.69 4.60
N THR A 110 -14.05 -1.64 5.43
CA THR A 110 -15.40 -2.18 5.36
C THR A 110 -16.46 -1.11 5.67
N HIS A 111 -17.70 -1.36 5.28
CA HIS A 111 -18.87 -0.63 5.78
C HIS A 111 -19.17 -1.02 7.25
N ASP A 112 -20.15 -0.39 7.86
CA ASP A 112 -20.62 -0.67 9.25
C ASP A 112 -19.56 -0.53 10.35
N ARG A 113 -18.51 0.26 10.11
CA ARG A 113 -17.45 0.49 11.09
C ARG A 113 -17.92 1.19 12.36
N GLU A 114 -18.96 1.98 12.26
CA GLU A 114 -19.51 2.76 13.38
C GLU A 114 -20.08 1.89 14.52
N GLN A 115 -20.37 0.62 14.23
CA GLN A 115 -20.80 -0.35 15.24
C GLN A 115 -19.67 -0.76 16.21
N HIS A 116 -18.42 -0.57 15.80
CA HIS A 116 -17.24 -0.95 16.60
C HIS A 116 -16.81 0.22 17.47
N ILE A 117 -17.06 0.11 18.78
CA ILE A 117 -16.77 1.16 19.77
C ILE A 117 -15.40 0.92 20.43
N PHE A 118 -15.03 -0.36 20.67
CA PHE A 118 -13.82 -0.69 21.39
C PHE A 118 -12.56 -0.19 20.66
N GLY A 119 -11.86 0.75 21.30
CA GLY A 119 -10.67 1.40 20.76
C GLY A 119 -10.93 2.49 19.70
N ARG A 120 -12.19 2.64 19.22
CA ARG A 120 -12.57 3.66 18.22
C ARG A 120 -13.36 4.84 18.78
N ARG A 121 -13.89 4.73 19.99
CA ARG A 121 -14.79 5.77 20.56
C ARG A 121 -14.19 7.18 20.54
N THR A 122 -12.90 7.30 20.82
CA THR A 122 -12.16 8.58 20.83
C THR A 122 -11.18 8.73 19.68
N MET A 123 -10.89 7.63 18.96
CA MET A 123 -9.93 7.57 17.85
C MET A 123 -10.52 6.70 16.72
N PRO A 124 -11.52 7.20 15.99
CA PRO A 124 -12.20 6.43 14.94
C PRO A 124 -11.24 6.01 13.80
N GLU A 125 -10.17 6.78 13.58
CA GLU A 125 -9.10 6.53 12.58
C GLU A 125 -8.25 5.28 12.87
N MET A 126 -8.41 4.64 14.03
CA MET A 126 -7.70 3.39 14.36
C MET A 126 -8.11 2.21 13.46
N ASP A 127 -9.24 2.30 12.78
CA ASP A 127 -9.60 1.36 11.71
C ASP A 127 -8.66 1.50 10.50
N LEU A 128 -8.34 2.74 10.10
CA LEU A 128 -7.37 3.03 9.04
C LEU A 128 -5.97 2.57 9.43
N ALA A 129 -5.54 2.83 10.68
CA ALA A 129 -4.26 2.34 11.20
C ALA A 129 -4.17 0.80 11.14
N SER A 130 -5.28 0.10 11.45
CA SER A 130 -5.36 -1.36 11.35
C SER A 130 -5.19 -1.85 9.91
N VAL A 131 -5.81 -1.19 8.94
CA VAL A 131 -5.62 -1.50 7.50
C VAL A 131 -4.19 -1.24 7.07
N ALA A 132 -3.55 -0.17 7.54
CA ALA A 132 -2.14 0.11 7.25
C ALA A 132 -1.21 -1.01 7.77
N CYS A 133 -1.48 -1.57 8.95
CA CYS A 133 -0.75 -2.74 9.46
C CYS A 133 -0.90 -3.96 8.54
N ALA A 134 -2.12 -4.23 8.05
CA ALA A 134 -2.37 -5.33 7.12
C ALA A 134 -1.60 -5.15 5.80
N ILE A 135 -1.62 -3.94 5.23
CA ILE A 135 -0.85 -3.61 4.04
C ILE A 135 0.65 -3.76 4.29
N GLN A 136 1.16 -3.32 5.44
CA GLN A 136 2.57 -3.44 5.78
C GLN A 136 3.01 -4.90 5.91
N ASN A 137 2.22 -5.77 6.55
CA ASN A 137 2.50 -7.19 6.61
C ASN A 137 2.60 -7.82 5.21
N LEU A 138 1.59 -7.54 4.35
CA LEU A 138 1.60 -7.97 2.95
C LEU A 138 2.87 -7.52 2.24
N TRP A 139 3.27 -6.27 2.43
CA TRP A 139 4.44 -5.68 1.77
C TRP A 139 5.75 -6.33 2.17
N LEU A 140 5.93 -6.62 3.46
CA LEU A 140 7.13 -7.29 3.97
C LEU A 140 7.23 -8.71 3.42
N VAL A 141 6.12 -9.46 3.43
CA VAL A 141 6.11 -10.83 2.88
C VAL A 141 6.29 -10.80 1.36
N ALA A 142 5.65 -9.89 0.64
CA ALA A 142 5.88 -9.71 -0.80
C ALA A 142 7.38 -9.48 -1.09
N ARG A 143 8.04 -8.59 -0.34
CA ARG A 143 9.48 -8.34 -0.49
C ARG A 143 10.32 -9.59 -0.21
N ALA A 144 9.97 -10.37 0.80
CA ALA A 144 10.67 -11.62 1.14
C ALA A 144 10.52 -12.68 0.04
N GLU A 145 9.34 -12.77 -0.59
CA GLU A 145 9.02 -13.68 -1.71
C GLU A 145 9.53 -13.16 -3.08
N GLY A 146 10.27 -12.05 -3.10
CA GLY A 146 10.79 -11.46 -4.34
C GLY A 146 9.72 -10.81 -5.22
N VAL A 147 8.61 -10.37 -4.62
CA VAL A 147 7.52 -9.64 -5.28
C VAL A 147 7.66 -8.16 -4.95
N GLY A 148 7.70 -7.33 -5.99
CA GLY A 148 7.57 -5.88 -5.86
C GLY A 148 6.14 -5.50 -5.51
N MET A 149 6.00 -4.49 -4.64
CA MET A 149 4.72 -3.89 -4.35
C MET A 149 4.83 -2.37 -4.40
N GLY A 150 3.84 -1.72 -5.01
CA GLY A 150 3.65 -0.28 -5.02
C GLY A 150 2.32 0.09 -4.36
N TRP A 151 2.33 1.12 -3.51
CA TRP A 151 1.13 1.68 -2.90
C TRP A 151 0.75 2.98 -3.61
N VAL A 152 -0.42 3.01 -4.25
CA VAL A 152 -0.99 4.19 -4.89
C VAL A 152 -2.16 4.69 -4.04
N SER A 153 -2.11 5.98 -3.66
CA SER A 153 -3.17 6.69 -2.92
C SER A 153 -3.64 7.97 -3.65
N LEU A 154 -3.19 8.16 -4.89
CA LEU A 154 -3.60 9.26 -5.77
C LEU A 154 -4.90 8.89 -6.49
N PHE A 155 -6.02 9.01 -5.82
CA PHE A 155 -7.36 8.81 -6.37
C PHE A 155 -8.41 9.42 -5.45
N ASP A 156 -9.55 9.78 -6.01
CA ASP A 156 -10.72 10.12 -5.21
C ASP A 156 -11.39 8.86 -4.67
N PRO A 157 -11.51 8.68 -3.32
CA PRO A 157 -12.04 7.46 -2.74
C PRO A 157 -13.50 7.17 -3.10
N GLU A 158 -14.33 8.20 -3.29
CA GLU A 158 -15.74 8.02 -3.63
C GLU A 158 -15.88 7.51 -5.06
N SER A 159 -15.17 8.12 -6.00
CA SER A 159 -15.14 7.68 -7.40
C SER A 159 -14.65 6.24 -7.54
N LEU A 160 -13.61 5.86 -6.78
CA LEU A 160 -13.09 4.49 -6.81
C LEU A 160 -14.09 3.50 -6.18
N ALA A 161 -14.76 3.87 -5.09
CA ALA A 161 -15.78 3.04 -4.47
C ALA A 161 -16.97 2.81 -5.43
N GLN A 162 -17.44 3.85 -6.12
CA GLN A 162 -18.49 3.77 -7.13
C GLN A 162 -18.08 2.87 -8.31
N LEU A 163 -16.88 3.07 -8.85
CA LEU A 163 -16.34 2.26 -9.94
C LEU A 163 -16.34 0.76 -9.62
N LEU A 164 -16.01 0.43 -8.37
CA LEU A 164 -15.91 -0.96 -7.90
C LEU A 164 -17.23 -1.51 -7.32
N GLY A 165 -18.31 -0.75 -7.33
CA GLY A 165 -19.61 -1.15 -6.79
C GLY A 165 -19.54 -1.50 -5.30
N MET A 166 -18.75 -0.77 -4.52
CA MET A 166 -18.60 -1.04 -3.10
C MET A 166 -19.87 -0.70 -2.31
N PRO A 167 -20.17 -1.44 -1.22
CA PRO A 167 -21.25 -1.07 -0.32
C PRO A 167 -21.11 0.36 0.25
N ALA A 168 -22.20 1.06 0.43
CA ALA A 168 -22.22 2.38 1.05
C ALA A 168 -21.50 2.35 2.42
N GLY A 169 -20.66 3.34 2.70
CA GLY A 169 -19.83 3.39 3.91
C GLY A 169 -18.49 2.68 3.81
N SER A 170 -18.24 1.90 2.75
CA SER A 170 -16.88 1.40 2.44
C SER A 170 -16.00 2.54 1.96
N ARG A 171 -14.70 2.46 2.25
CA ARG A 171 -13.74 3.48 1.81
C ARG A 171 -12.47 2.83 1.27
N PRO A 172 -12.15 2.97 -0.02
CA PRO A 172 -10.85 2.59 -0.55
C PRO A 172 -9.71 3.35 0.14
N VAL A 173 -8.64 2.65 0.47
CA VAL A 173 -7.47 3.18 1.17
C VAL A 173 -6.23 3.14 0.29
N ALA A 174 -6.12 2.11 -0.54
CA ALA A 174 -4.95 1.89 -1.37
C ALA A 174 -5.29 1.11 -2.64
N VAL A 175 -4.60 1.44 -3.71
CA VAL A 175 -4.45 0.57 -4.88
C VAL A 175 -3.03 0.01 -4.83
N LEU A 176 -2.91 -1.29 -4.59
CA LEU A 176 -1.63 -1.98 -4.52
C LEU A 176 -1.33 -2.64 -5.86
N CYS A 177 -0.17 -2.31 -6.42
CA CYS A 177 0.37 -2.94 -7.61
C CYS A 177 1.38 -4.01 -7.19
N LEU A 178 1.15 -5.28 -7.52
CA LEU A 178 2.04 -6.40 -7.20
C LEU A 178 2.54 -7.08 -8.46
N GLY A 179 3.82 -7.44 -8.49
CA GLY A 179 4.41 -8.14 -9.64
C GLY A 179 5.89 -8.43 -9.45
N ARG A 180 6.44 -9.23 -10.37
CA ARG A 180 7.89 -9.34 -10.48
C ARG A 180 8.46 -7.99 -10.94
N VAL A 181 9.71 -7.71 -10.55
CA VAL A 181 10.39 -6.47 -10.89
C VAL A 181 11.71 -6.79 -11.57
N PRO A 182 12.21 -5.94 -12.50
CA PRO A 182 13.53 -6.15 -13.10
C PRO A 182 14.63 -6.19 -12.03
N GLU A 183 14.57 -5.25 -11.10
CA GLU A 183 15.42 -5.17 -9.93
C GLU A 183 14.72 -4.36 -8.83
N PHE A 184 15.05 -4.60 -7.57
CA PHE A 184 14.58 -3.76 -6.46
C PHE A 184 15.43 -2.50 -6.35
N TYR A 185 14.77 -1.35 -6.14
CA TYR A 185 15.47 -0.09 -5.92
C TYR A 185 16.42 -0.20 -4.72
N ARG A 186 17.64 0.29 -4.86
CA ARG A 186 18.65 0.28 -3.79
C ARG A 186 18.29 1.26 -2.68
N ARG A 187 17.72 2.42 -3.03
CA ARG A 187 17.24 3.46 -2.12
C ARG A 187 15.76 3.74 -2.38
N PRO A 188 15.06 4.43 -1.47
CA PRO A 188 13.73 4.96 -1.76
C PRO A 188 13.75 5.83 -3.02
N MET A 189 12.79 5.62 -3.93
CA MET A 189 12.75 6.35 -5.20
C MET A 189 12.73 7.87 -5.00
N LEU A 190 12.00 8.36 -4.00
CA LEU A 190 11.92 9.79 -3.71
C LEU A 190 13.22 10.38 -3.16
N GLU A 191 14.09 9.57 -2.57
CA GLU A 191 15.46 9.98 -2.23
C GLU A 191 16.36 10.03 -3.47
N ASP A 192 16.23 9.03 -4.37
CA ASP A 192 17.03 8.95 -5.60
C ASP A 192 16.66 10.06 -6.60
N THR A 193 15.39 10.51 -6.59
CA THR A 193 14.92 11.63 -7.41
C THR A 193 15.09 13.00 -6.72
N GLU A 194 15.71 13.03 -5.54
CA GLU A 194 15.92 14.25 -4.74
C GLU A 194 14.62 14.96 -4.31
N TRP A 195 13.46 14.28 -4.43
CA TRP A 195 12.17 14.81 -4.03
C TRP A 195 12.10 15.11 -2.53
N ALA A 196 12.63 14.19 -1.70
CA ALA A 196 12.69 14.29 -0.25
C ALA A 196 13.84 13.47 0.32
N GLN A 197 14.27 13.78 1.54
CA GLN A 197 15.28 13.03 2.28
C GLN A 197 14.68 12.43 3.54
N ARG A 198 15.24 11.29 3.98
CA ARG A 198 14.87 10.69 5.26
C ARG A 198 15.27 11.62 6.41
N MET A 199 14.36 11.84 7.33
CA MET A 199 14.64 12.59 8.54
C MET A 199 15.58 11.81 9.47
N ASP A 200 16.39 12.52 10.26
CA ASP A 200 17.18 11.90 11.30
C ASP A 200 16.27 11.34 12.42
N LEU A 201 16.51 10.09 12.82
CA LEU A 201 15.71 9.43 13.84
C LEU A 201 15.75 10.17 15.17
N GLY A 202 16.91 10.73 15.56
CA GLY A 202 17.07 11.47 16.81
C GLY A 202 16.13 12.66 16.92
N SER A 203 15.80 13.31 15.78
CA SER A 203 14.85 14.43 15.76
C SER A 203 13.38 14.00 15.95
N LEU A 204 13.08 12.72 15.85
CA LEU A 204 11.72 12.16 15.96
C LEU A 204 11.44 11.51 17.31
N VAL A 205 12.45 11.46 18.20
CA VAL A 205 12.34 10.83 19.53
C VAL A 205 12.45 11.91 20.59
N GLN A 206 11.45 11.99 21.45
CA GLN A 206 11.46 12.84 22.64
C GLN A 206 11.42 11.98 23.90
N ILE A 207 12.30 12.27 24.85
CA ILE A 207 12.31 11.63 26.18
C ILE A 207 11.72 12.65 27.14
N ILE A 208 10.70 12.27 27.89
CA ILE A 208 10.00 13.09 28.88
C ILE A 208 10.26 12.53 30.26
#